data_c342a7b4614104761ae8815d03971b63
#
_entry.id   c342a7b4614104761ae8815d03971b63
#
_cell.length_a   1.000
_cell.length_b   1.000
_cell.length_c   1.000
_cell.angle_alpha   90.00
_cell.angle_beta   90.00
_cell.angle_gamma   90.00
#
_symmetry.space_group_name_H-M   'P 1'
#
loop_
_entity.id
_entity.type
_entity.pdbx_description
1 polymer ?
#
loop_
_entity_poly.entity_id
_entity_poly.type
_entity_poly.pdbx_seq_one_letter_code
_entity_poly.pdbx_strand_id
1 'polypeptide(L)'
;MRNTLGTWSGVADRVLEIDSLAGDVEHAGTWIPLTPTLRVMPLRSHHAAHFDGYTLYKGSTDRPLDEEPTRADEWLDGPSYAFLVDFLHGDGSVAFRVYYQDAVPAPPRGLAPEALMAERLADVAILVPATFDQVDWHPEAAVLNLRPRWVLLGHWENFFVPPAPPSRSVMLTDMGHFQDRLDRAHGGESWRPEIGTRFRFPVRPRR
;
A
#
# COMPACT_ATOMS: atom_id res chain seq x y z
N MET A 1 -11.78 -10.11 3.72
CA MET A 1 -12.21 -9.35 4.93
C MET A 1 -13.70 -9.40 5.16
N ARG A 2 -14.57 -9.19 4.15
CA ARG A 2 -16.04 -9.29 4.34
C ARG A 2 -16.47 -10.65 4.85
N ASN A 3 -15.94 -11.73 4.30
CA ASN A 3 -16.24 -13.08 4.74
C ASN A 3 -15.68 -13.42 6.13
N THR A 4 -14.72 -12.66 6.61
CA THR A 4 -14.12 -12.85 7.94
C THR A 4 -14.80 -11.95 8.98
N LEU A 5 -14.89 -10.63 8.68
CA LEU A 5 -15.39 -9.62 9.62
C LEU A 5 -16.86 -9.25 9.40
N GLY A 6 -17.37 -9.45 8.19
CA GLY A 6 -18.71 -9.00 7.79
C GLY A 6 -19.87 -9.72 8.45
N THR A 7 -19.61 -10.83 9.15
CA THR A 7 -20.61 -11.57 9.94
C THR A 7 -20.62 -11.15 11.41
N TRP A 8 -19.64 -10.37 11.87
CA TRP A 8 -19.51 -9.98 13.27
C TRP A 8 -20.41 -8.82 13.62
N SER A 9 -21.10 -8.94 14.75
CA SER A 9 -21.96 -7.89 15.28
C SER A 9 -21.20 -6.58 15.46
N GLY A 10 -21.76 -5.49 14.93
CA GLY A 10 -21.16 -4.15 15.00
C GLY A 10 -20.03 -3.87 14.01
N VAL A 11 -19.66 -4.83 13.18
CA VAL A 11 -18.60 -4.68 12.16
C VAL A 11 -19.18 -4.79 10.75
N ALA A 12 -20.17 -5.65 10.54
CA ALA A 12 -20.75 -5.96 9.22
C ALA A 12 -21.11 -4.72 8.39
N ASP A 13 -21.80 -3.76 9.00
CA ASP A 13 -22.24 -2.52 8.34
C ASP A 13 -21.10 -1.53 8.05
N ARG A 14 -19.91 -1.79 8.57
CA ARG A 14 -18.71 -0.95 8.42
C ARG A 14 -17.71 -1.54 7.44
N VAL A 15 -17.94 -2.75 6.95
CA VAL A 15 -17.06 -3.42 5.98
C VAL A 15 -17.51 -3.12 4.57
N LEU A 16 -16.66 -2.42 3.83
CA LEU A 16 -16.85 -2.17 2.41
C LEU A 16 -16.11 -3.23 1.60
N GLU A 17 -16.80 -3.86 0.67
CA GLU A 17 -16.19 -4.76 -0.30
C GLU A 17 -15.54 -3.94 -1.42
N ILE A 18 -14.22 -4.04 -1.53
CA ILE A 18 -13.45 -3.20 -2.46
C ILE A 18 -12.94 -3.95 -3.68
N ASP A 19 -13.07 -5.28 -3.74
CA ASP A 19 -12.50 -6.07 -4.83
C ASP A 19 -13.08 -5.70 -6.20
N SER A 20 -14.41 -5.53 -6.28
CA SER A 20 -15.09 -5.09 -7.50
C SER A 20 -14.81 -3.62 -7.88
N LEU A 21 -14.29 -2.83 -6.95
CA LEU A 21 -13.97 -1.41 -7.12
C LEU A 21 -12.50 -1.17 -7.46
N ALA A 22 -11.67 -2.19 -7.30
CA ALA A 22 -10.24 -2.07 -7.46
C ALA A 22 -9.83 -1.95 -8.93
N GLY A 23 -9.00 -0.95 -9.23
CA GLY A 23 -8.36 -0.77 -10.53
C GLY A 23 -7.04 -1.53 -10.66
N ASP A 24 -6.44 -1.41 -11.83
CA ASP A 24 -5.12 -1.90 -12.16
C ASP A 24 -4.40 -0.90 -13.09
N VAL A 25 -3.23 -1.26 -13.61
CA VAL A 25 -2.43 -0.36 -14.46
C VAL A 25 -3.16 0.06 -15.74
N GLU A 26 -4.02 -0.79 -16.28
CA GLU A 26 -4.76 -0.56 -17.53
C GLU A 26 -6.13 0.08 -17.30
N HIS A 27 -6.75 -0.19 -16.14
CA HIS A 27 -8.11 0.21 -15.85
C HIS A 27 -8.20 0.98 -14.54
N ALA A 28 -8.74 2.18 -14.60
CA ALA A 28 -9.07 2.93 -13.39
C ALA A 28 -10.15 2.19 -12.58
N GLY A 29 -9.92 2.07 -11.27
CA GLY A 29 -10.93 1.60 -10.33
C GLY A 29 -11.96 2.67 -10.03
N THR A 30 -12.78 2.41 -9.03
CA THR A 30 -13.81 3.34 -8.56
C THR A 30 -13.30 4.14 -7.37
N TRP A 31 -13.44 5.46 -7.43
CA TRP A 31 -13.19 6.33 -6.28
C TRP A 31 -14.28 6.19 -5.24
N ILE A 32 -13.88 5.91 -4.01
CA ILE A 32 -14.75 5.77 -2.85
C ILE A 32 -14.61 7.06 -2.03
N PRO A 33 -15.65 7.92 -1.96
CA PRO A 33 -15.61 9.09 -1.11
C PRO A 33 -15.71 8.67 0.36
N LEU A 34 -14.74 9.10 1.17
CA LEU A 34 -14.77 8.89 2.62
C LEU A 34 -15.29 10.12 3.34
N THR A 35 -15.00 11.31 2.82
CA THR A 35 -15.52 12.61 3.26
C THR A 35 -15.68 13.53 2.05
N PRO A 36 -16.27 14.72 2.17
CA PRO A 36 -16.33 15.67 1.07
C PRO A 36 -14.97 16.07 0.47
N THR A 37 -13.89 15.92 1.26
CA THR A 37 -12.53 16.33 0.87
C THR A 37 -11.52 15.16 0.84
N LEU A 38 -11.98 13.93 0.96
CA LEU A 38 -11.12 12.75 0.97
C LEU A 38 -11.77 11.61 0.20
N ARG A 39 -11.03 11.02 -0.75
CA ARG A 39 -11.45 9.82 -1.47
C ARG A 39 -10.31 8.82 -1.59
N VAL A 40 -10.64 7.57 -1.73
CA VAL A 40 -9.69 6.46 -1.89
C VAL A 40 -10.05 5.61 -3.09
N MET A 41 -9.05 5.10 -3.82
CA MET A 41 -9.22 4.11 -4.87
C MET A 41 -8.36 2.91 -4.54
N PRO A 42 -8.93 1.71 -4.37
CA PRO A 42 -8.15 0.49 -4.24
C PRO A 42 -7.54 0.11 -5.60
N LEU A 43 -6.35 -0.46 -5.57
CA LEU A 43 -5.61 -0.99 -6.71
C LEU A 43 -5.30 -2.45 -6.46
N ARG A 44 -5.57 -3.31 -7.43
CA ARG A 44 -5.26 -4.74 -7.34
C ARG A 44 -3.76 -4.93 -7.18
N SER A 45 -3.38 -5.52 -6.08
CA SER A 45 -1.99 -5.78 -5.73
C SER A 45 -1.73 -7.28 -5.56
N HIS A 46 -0.60 -7.62 -5.01
CA HIS A 46 -0.17 -8.96 -4.67
C HIS A 46 0.79 -8.88 -3.49
N HIS A 47 0.85 -9.90 -2.68
CA HIS A 47 1.87 -10.03 -1.65
C HIS A 47 3.03 -10.87 -2.22
N ALA A 48 4.25 -10.34 -2.19
CA ALA A 48 5.46 -11.12 -2.48
C ALA A 48 5.57 -12.32 -1.54
N ALA A 49 6.34 -13.31 -1.92
CA ALA A 49 6.67 -14.40 -1.01
C ALA A 49 7.29 -13.85 0.29
N HIS A 50 6.98 -14.48 1.41
CA HIS A 50 7.54 -14.07 2.70
C HIS A 50 9.00 -14.48 2.85
N PHE A 51 9.35 -15.68 2.36
CA PHE A 51 10.69 -16.26 2.45
C PHE A 51 10.96 -17.12 1.22
N ASP A 52 12.01 -16.87 0.48
CA ASP A 52 12.53 -17.72 -0.59
C ASP A 52 11.43 -18.41 -1.45
N GLY A 53 10.51 -17.60 -1.94
CA GLY A 53 9.36 -18.06 -2.74
C GLY A 53 8.19 -18.67 -1.93
N TYR A 54 8.29 -18.77 -0.62
CA TYR A 54 7.23 -19.34 0.23
C TYR A 54 6.29 -18.25 0.78
N THR A 55 4.98 -18.45 0.58
CA THR A 55 3.92 -17.59 1.13
C THR A 55 3.24 -18.29 2.30
N LEU A 56 3.23 -17.64 3.47
CA LEU A 56 2.54 -18.11 4.66
C LEU A 56 1.02 -17.97 4.48
N TYR A 57 0.26 -18.93 5.00
CA TYR A 57 -1.21 -18.90 5.09
C TYR A 57 -1.91 -18.56 3.77
N LYS A 58 -1.35 -19.05 2.66
CA LYS A 58 -1.84 -18.79 1.29
C LYS A 58 -3.29 -19.21 1.12
N GLY A 59 -4.08 -18.35 0.51
CA GLY A 59 -5.47 -18.62 0.17
C GLY A 59 -6.38 -17.44 0.45
N SER A 60 -7.68 -17.64 0.29
CA SER A 60 -8.71 -16.66 0.60
C SER A 60 -9.90 -17.30 1.29
N THR A 61 -10.63 -16.52 2.07
CA THR A 61 -11.88 -16.96 2.70
C THR A 61 -13.04 -16.66 1.75
N ASP A 62 -13.48 -17.68 1.02
CA ASP A 62 -14.46 -17.54 -0.07
C ASP A 62 -15.90 -17.50 0.41
N ARG A 63 -16.16 -17.86 1.66
CA ARG A 63 -17.48 -17.86 2.28
C ARG A 63 -17.42 -17.24 3.69
N PRO A 64 -18.54 -16.71 4.19
CA PRO A 64 -18.60 -16.24 5.58
C PRO A 64 -18.15 -17.32 6.56
N LEU A 65 -17.36 -16.90 7.54
CA LEU A 65 -16.95 -17.77 8.65
C LEU A 65 -18.06 -17.84 9.69
N ASP A 66 -18.31 -19.04 10.20
CA ASP A 66 -19.30 -19.27 11.25
C ASP A 66 -18.76 -18.80 12.61
N GLU A 67 -17.44 -18.88 12.81
CA GLU A 67 -16.76 -18.49 14.03
C GLU A 67 -15.53 -17.63 13.74
N GLU A 68 -15.11 -16.83 14.73
CA GLU A 68 -13.90 -16.03 14.66
C GLU A 68 -12.65 -16.92 14.62
N PRO A 69 -11.71 -16.70 13.69
CA PRO A 69 -10.44 -17.41 13.68
C PRO A 69 -9.64 -17.15 14.98
N THR A 70 -9.23 -18.21 15.64
CA THR A 70 -8.50 -18.15 16.92
C THR A 70 -7.02 -18.44 16.78
N ARG A 71 -6.60 -18.95 15.61
CA ARG A 71 -5.22 -19.33 15.31
C ARG A 71 -4.72 -18.53 14.11
N ALA A 72 -3.42 -18.25 14.06
CA ALA A 72 -2.81 -17.49 12.98
C ALA A 72 -2.96 -18.16 11.59
N ASP A 73 -2.93 -19.49 11.53
CA ASP A 73 -3.05 -20.25 10.28
C ASP A 73 -4.50 -20.32 9.73
N GLU A 74 -5.46 -19.83 10.48
CA GLU A 74 -6.85 -19.65 10.04
C GLU A 74 -7.09 -18.29 9.34
N TRP A 75 -6.14 -17.34 9.51
CA TRP A 75 -6.13 -16.05 8.83
C TRP A 75 -5.36 -16.18 7.52
N LEU A 76 -6.08 -16.36 6.43
CA LEU A 76 -5.46 -16.53 5.12
C LEU A 76 -4.99 -15.18 4.56
N ASP A 77 -3.92 -15.23 3.76
CA ASP A 77 -3.28 -14.08 3.12
C ASP A 77 -4.29 -13.21 2.33
N GLY A 78 -5.14 -13.87 1.54
CA GLY A 78 -6.21 -13.21 0.80
C GLY A 78 -5.69 -12.29 -0.33
N PRO A 79 -6.60 -11.49 -0.91
CA PRO A 79 -6.22 -10.49 -1.91
C PRO A 79 -5.58 -9.27 -1.24
N SER A 80 -4.47 -8.79 -1.82
CA SER A 80 -3.77 -7.59 -1.38
C SER A 80 -4.11 -6.39 -2.27
N TYR A 81 -4.07 -5.20 -1.70
CA TYR A 81 -4.35 -3.95 -2.39
C TYR A 81 -3.31 -2.89 -2.06
N ALA A 82 -3.02 -2.06 -3.06
CA ALA A 82 -2.46 -0.74 -2.86
C ALA A 82 -3.59 0.30 -2.95
N PHE A 83 -3.32 1.54 -2.59
CA PHE A 83 -4.35 2.58 -2.57
C PHE A 83 -3.82 3.89 -3.12
N LEU A 84 -4.64 4.56 -3.93
CA LEU A 84 -4.53 5.99 -4.15
C LEU A 84 -5.46 6.72 -3.19
N VAL A 85 -4.94 7.73 -2.52
CA VAL A 85 -5.70 8.57 -1.58
C VAL A 85 -5.59 10.02 -2.05
N ASP A 86 -6.72 10.61 -2.41
CA ASP A 86 -6.79 12.01 -2.84
C ASP A 86 -7.40 12.87 -1.74
N PHE A 87 -6.67 13.91 -1.36
CA PHE A 87 -7.20 15.05 -0.63
C PHE A 87 -7.66 16.08 -1.64
N LEU A 88 -8.90 16.58 -1.49
CA LEU A 88 -9.56 17.43 -2.45
C LEU A 88 -9.68 18.88 -1.93
N HIS A 89 -9.62 19.83 -2.85
CA HIS A 89 -10.10 21.18 -2.61
C HIS A 89 -11.64 21.21 -2.55
N GLY A 90 -12.20 22.34 -2.10
CA GLY A 90 -13.65 22.51 -2.03
C GLY A 90 -14.37 22.49 -3.39
N ASP A 91 -13.64 22.67 -4.48
CA ASP A 91 -14.14 22.55 -5.86
C ASP A 91 -14.02 21.14 -6.43
N GLY A 92 -13.54 20.17 -5.62
CA GLY A 92 -13.36 18.77 -6.03
C GLY A 92 -12.05 18.48 -6.76
N SER A 93 -11.23 19.48 -7.07
CA SER A 93 -9.90 19.26 -7.64
C SER A 93 -8.94 18.62 -6.64
N VAL A 94 -7.95 17.85 -7.12
CA VAL A 94 -7.00 17.14 -6.24
C VAL A 94 -5.96 18.11 -5.70
N ALA A 95 -5.99 18.34 -4.40
CA ALA A 95 -5.01 19.14 -3.66
C ALA A 95 -3.71 18.38 -3.43
N PHE A 96 -3.82 17.09 -3.02
CA PHE A 96 -2.69 16.26 -2.67
C PHE A 96 -3.03 14.78 -2.92
N ARG A 97 -2.09 14.02 -3.50
CA ARG A 97 -2.26 12.60 -3.80
C ARG A 97 -1.21 11.76 -3.11
N VAL A 98 -1.65 10.77 -2.36
CA VAL A 98 -0.81 9.76 -1.71
C VAL A 98 -1.04 8.41 -2.38
N TYR A 99 0.03 7.71 -2.69
CA TYR A 99 0.00 6.28 -2.96
C TYR A 99 0.45 5.54 -1.71
N TYR A 100 -0.28 4.51 -1.34
CA TYR A 100 0.03 3.63 -0.21
C TYR A 100 0.10 2.18 -0.65
N GLN A 101 1.13 1.50 -0.19
CA GLN A 101 1.37 0.09 -0.41
C GLN A 101 1.81 -0.54 0.91
N ASP A 102 1.25 -1.69 1.27
CA ASP A 102 1.58 -2.41 2.51
C ASP A 102 2.22 -3.78 2.27
N ALA A 103 2.22 -4.23 1.03
CA ALA A 103 2.87 -5.45 0.59
C ALA A 103 3.58 -5.20 -0.74
N VAL A 104 4.69 -5.86 -0.97
CA VAL A 104 5.46 -5.72 -2.21
C VAL A 104 4.81 -6.56 -3.32
N PRO A 105 4.30 -5.94 -4.39
CA PRO A 105 3.77 -6.67 -5.53
C PRO A 105 4.80 -6.88 -6.63
N ALA A 106 4.68 -7.96 -7.36
CA ALA A 106 5.35 -8.10 -8.64
C ALA A 106 4.63 -7.24 -9.70
N PRO A 107 5.31 -6.29 -10.36
CA PRO A 107 4.71 -5.49 -11.43
C PRO A 107 4.09 -6.35 -12.54
N PRO A 108 2.99 -5.94 -13.17
CA PRO A 108 2.34 -4.61 -13.04
C PRO A 108 1.34 -4.48 -11.89
N ARG A 109 1.20 -5.47 -11.04
CA ARG A 109 0.29 -5.42 -9.89
C ARG A 109 0.69 -4.31 -8.92
N GLY A 110 -0.29 -3.70 -8.28
CA GLY A 110 -0.08 -2.59 -7.36
C GLY A 110 0.28 -1.25 -8.03
N LEU A 111 0.50 -1.21 -9.36
CA LEU A 111 0.73 0.05 -10.05
C LEU A 111 -0.58 0.83 -10.23
N ALA A 112 -0.45 2.15 -10.22
CA ALA A 112 -1.58 3.04 -10.45
C ALA A 112 -1.95 3.07 -11.94
N PRO A 113 -3.25 3.27 -12.28
CA PRO A 113 -3.70 3.41 -13.66
C PRO A 113 -2.95 4.52 -14.39
N GLU A 114 -2.43 4.23 -15.58
CA GLU A 114 -1.65 5.17 -16.38
C GLU A 114 -2.44 6.44 -16.70
N ALA A 115 -3.73 6.29 -17.02
CA ALA A 115 -4.62 7.43 -17.30
C ALA A 115 -4.68 8.41 -16.11
N LEU A 116 -4.78 7.90 -14.88
CA LEU A 116 -4.81 8.75 -13.68
C LEU A 116 -3.45 9.40 -13.41
N MET A 117 -2.36 8.71 -13.72
CA MET A 117 -1.02 9.29 -13.57
C MET A 117 -0.73 10.34 -14.66
N ALA A 118 -1.31 10.20 -15.85
CA ALA A 118 -1.25 11.21 -16.88
C ALA A 118 -2.01 12.49 -16.49
N GLU A 119 -3.12 12.36 -15.76
CA GLU A 119 -3.87 13.51 -15.25
C GLU A 119 -3.16 14.19 -14.08
N ARG A 120 -2.68 13.40 -13.12
CA ARG A 120 -2.04 13.90 -11.91
C ARG A 120 -1.17 12.83 -11.23
N LEU A 121 0.11 13.14 -11.09
CA LEU A 121 1.10 12.30 -10.42
C LEU A 121 0.88 12.25 -8.91
N ALA A 122 1.47 11.25 -8.24
CA ALA A 122 1.48 11.17 -6.78
C ALA A 122 2.38 12.23 -6.15
N ASP A 123 1.98 12.84 -5.05
CA ASP A 123 2.85 13.72 -4.26
C ASP A 123 3.75 12.88 -3.35
N VAL A 124 3.17 11.91 -2.66
CA VAL A 124 3.87 10.98 -1.77
C VAL A 124 3.60 9.54 -2.21
N ALA A 125 4.63 8.73 -2.24
CA ALA A 125 4.51 7.28 -2.27
C ALA A 125 4.98 6.70 -0.93
N ILE A 126 4.16 5.87 -0.31
CA ILE A 126 4.54 5.06 0.85
C ILE A 126 4.82 3.66 0.33
N LEU A 127 6.10 3.27 0.35
CA LEU A 127 6.59 2.02 -0.22
C LEU A 127 7.14 1.09 0.86
N VAL A 128 7.05 -0.20 0.61
CA VAL A 128 7.45 -1.26 1.54
C VAL A 128 8.79 -1.84 1.13
N PRO A 129 9.81 -1.84 1.99
CA PRO A 129 11.06 -2.55 1.75
C PRO A 129 11.02 -4.03 2.17
N ALA A 130 10.11 -4.43 3.05
CA ALA A 130 10.04 -5.83 3.48
C ALA A 130 9.79 -6.75 2.28
N THR A 131 10.59 -7.81 2.13
CA THR A 131 10.51 -8.78 1.03
C THR A 131 10.71 -8.23 -0.39
N PHE A 132 11.32 -7.05 -0.54
CA PHE A 132 11.53 -6.42 -1.85
C PHE A 132 12.39 -7.25 -2.81
N ASP A 133 13.27 -8.06 -2.26
CA ASP A 133 14.18 -8.96 -2.98
C ASP A 133 13.49 -10.23 -3.51
N GLN A 134 12.23 -10.47 -3.13
CA GLN A 134 11.42 -11.58 -3.62
C GLN A 134 10.74 -11.28 -4.96
N VAL A 135 10.85 -10.04 -5.46
CA VAL A 135 10.27 -9.62 -6.73
C VAL A 135 11.24 -8.75 -7.52
N ASP A 136 11.15 -8.84 -8.84
CA ASP A 136 11.89 -7.96 -9.73
C ASP A 136 11.25 -6.57 -9.80
N TRP A 137 12.07 -5.55 -10.06
CA TRP A 137 11.62 -4.17 -10.34
C TRP A 137 10.84 -3.48 -9.21
N HIS A 138 11.06 -3.86 -7.95
CA HIS A 138 10.61 -3.09 -6.81
C HIS A 138 11.81 -2.49 -6.05
N PRO A 139 11.85 -1.17 -5.76
CA PRO A 139 10.77 -0.15 -5.89
C PRO A 139 10.68 0.55 -7.26
N GLU A 140 11.54 0.22 -8.21
CA GLU A 140 11.72 0.97 -9.46
C GLU A 140 10.42 1.14 -10.26
N ALA A 141 9.64 0.07 -10.45
CA ALA A 141 8.39 0.14 -11.20
C ALA A 141 7.37 1.09 -10.56
N ALA A 142 7.25 1.07 -9.23
CA ALA A 142 6.37 1.97 -8.51
C ALA A 142 6.82 3.44 -8.66
N VAL A 143 8.11 3.70 -8.52
CA VAL A 143 8.68 5.05 -8.68
C VAL A 143 8.48 5.58 -10.10
N LEU A 144 8.72 4.75 -11.12
CA LEU A 144 8.55 5.15 -12.53
C LEU A 144 7.07 5.40 -12.88
N ASN A 145 6.16 4.60 -12.36
CA ASN A 145 4.72 4.76 -12.57
C ASN A 145 4.19 6.02 -11.88
N LEU A 146 4.49 6.20 -10.60
CA LEU A 146 3.93 7.25 -9.75
C LEU A 146 4.67 8.59 -9.89
N ARG A 147 5.97 8.55 -10.20
CA ARG A 147 6.89 9.70 -10.19
C ARG A 147 6.66 10.61 -8.99
N PRO A 148 6.72 10.09 -7.75
CA PRO A 148 6.36 10.85 -6.56
C PRO A 148 7.36 11.98 -6.30
N ARG A 149 6.95 13.03 -5.57
CA ARG A 149 7.88 14.06 -5.07
C ARG A 149 8.67 13.52 -3.89
N TRP A 150 8.00 12.78 -3.04
CA TRP A 150 8.54 12.25 -1.79
C TRP A 150 8.21 10.78 -1.64
N VAL A 151 9.15 10.03 -1.10
CA VAL A 151 8.96 8.63 -0.75
C VAL A 151 9.09 8.46 0.75
N LEU A 152 8.12 7.81 1.38
CA LEU A 152 8.19 7.33 2.74
C LEU A 152 8.31 5.81 2.72
N LEU A 153 9.14 5.26 3.62
CA LEU A 153 9.20 3.82 3.82
C LEU A 153 8.23 3.45 4.94
N GLY A 154 7.24 2.62 4.61
CA GLY A 154 6.36 1.96 5.57
C GLY A 154 6.72 0.49 5.71
N HIS A 155 6.23 -0.16 6.77
CA HIS A 155 6.42 -1.60 6.99
C HIS A 155 7.90 -2.04 6.90
N TRP A 156 8.82 -1.17 7.34
CA TRP A 156 10.24 -1.46 7.37
C TRP A 156 10.70 -1.93 8.74
N GLU A 157 9.96 -1.53 9.78
CA GLU A 157 10.23 -1.84 11.17
C GLU A 157 9.86 -3.28 11.53
N ASN A 158 10.57 -3.83 12.48
CA ASN A 158 10.32 -5.18 13.00
C ASN A 158 9.06 -5.19 13.87
N PHE A 159 7.94 -5.56 13.29
CA PHE A 159 6.63 -5.70 13.94
C PHE A 159 6.46 -7.00 14.73
N PHE A 160 7.44 -7.90 14.73
CA PHE A 160 7.44 -9.11 15.57
C PHE A 160 7.88 -8.85 17.01
N VAL A 161 8.28 -7.63 17.33
CA VAL A 161 8.66 -7.20 18.67
C VAL A 161 7.90 -5.94 19.06
N PRO A 162 7.71 -5.67 20.37
CA PRO A 162 7.11 -4.40 20.79
C PRO A 162 7.88 -3.20 20.22
N PRO A 163 7.17 -2.16 19.77
CA PRO A 163 7.82 -0.96 19.22
C PRO A 163 8.64 -0.25 20.29
N ALA A 164 9.93 -0.06 20.01
CA ALA A 164 10.86 0.66 20.88
C ALA A 164 11.87 1.44 20.02
N PRO A 165 12.09 2.74 20.28
CA PRO A 165 13.11 3.52 19.59
C PRO A 165 14.55 3.12 20.04
N PRO A 166 15.53 3.12 19.13
CA PRO A 166 15.34 3.25 17.68
C PRO A 166 14.72 1.99 17.09
N SER A 167 13.82 2.18 16.11
CA SER A 167 13.19 1.06 15.40
C SER A 167 14.25 0.22 14.68
N ARG A 168 14.04 -1.09 14.66
CA ARG A 168 14.89 -2.02 13.92
C ARG A 168 14.17 -2.45 12.66
N SER A 169 14.92 -2.71 11.59
CA SER A 169 14.34 -3.26 10.38
C SER A 169 13.79 -4.67 10.61
N VAL A 170 12.75 -5.01 9.86
CA VAL A 170 12.25 -6.38 9.80
C VAL A 170 13.36 -7.32 9.37
N MET A 171 13.34 -8.54 9.92
CA MET A 171 14.37 -9.54 9.67
C MET A 171 14.49 -9.86 8.18
N LEU A 172 15.69 -10.21 7.74
CA LEU A 172 16.02 -10.62 6.36
C LEU A 172 15.84 -9.52 5.30
N THR A 173 15.64 -8.26 5.70
CA THR A 173 15.55 -7.14 4.76
C THR A 173 16.88 -6.38 4.71
N ASP A 174 17.53 -6.39 3.56
CA ASP A 174 18.69 -5.54 3.29
C ASP A 174 18.25 -4.10 2.97
N MET A 175 18.12 -3.30 4.02
CA MET A 175 17.70 -1.90 3.92
C MET A 175 18.70 -1.04 3.13
N GLY A 176 20.00 -1.39 3.13
CA GLY A 176 21.02 -0.68 2.36
C GLY A 176 20.79 -0.91 0.87
N HIS A 177 20.65 -2.15 0.47
CA HIS A 177 20.39 -2.50 -0.93
C HIS A 177 19.05 -1.92 -1.42
N PHE A 178 18.00 -1.96 -0.59
CA PHE A 178 16.73 -1.31 -0.95
C PHE A 178 16.91 0.19 -1.18
N GLN A 179 17.60 0.89 -0.26
CA GLN A 179 17.85 2.33 -0.37
C GLN A 179 18.65 2.66 -1.63
N ASP A 180 19.68 1.90 -1.94
CA ASP A 180 20.48 2.08 -3.16
C ASP A 180 19.64 1.94 -4.44
N ARG A 181 18.70 1.00 -4.47
CA ARG A 181 17.75 0.84 -5.61
C ARG A 181 16.80 2.02 -5.68
N LEU A 182 16.24 2.43 -4.54
CA LEU A 182 15.35 3.57 -4.46
C LEU A 182 16.04 4.86 -4.92
N ASP A 183 17.26 5.14 -4.46
CA ASP A 183 18.01 6.36 -4.80
C ASP A 183 18.34 6.42 -6.30
N ARG A 184 18.61 5.26 -6.93
CA ARG A 184 18.82 5.20 -8.38
C ARG A 184 17.54 5.47 -9.18
N ALA A 185 16.38 5.06 -8.67
CA ALA A 185 15.09 5.22 -9.35
C ALA A 185 14.43 6.57 -9.06
N HIS A 186 14.62 7.10 -7.83
CA HIS A 186 13.96 8.30 -7.33
C HIS A 186 14.98 9.42 -7.11
N GLY A 187 14.97 10.42 -7.96
CA GLY A 187 15.86 11.58 -7.83
C GLY A 187 15.42 12.62 -6.78
N GLY A 188 14.46 12.29 -5.93
CA GLY A 188 13.89 13.17 -4.89
C GLY A 188 14.26 12.73 -3.48
N GLU A 189 13.52 13.25 -2.50
CA GLU A 189 13.75 12.95 -1.09
C GLU A 189 12.99 11.68 -0.67
N SER A 190 13.69 10.82 0.07
CA SER A 190 13.12 9.62 0.69
C SER A 190 13.41 9.60 2.19
N TRP A 191 12.47 9.06 2.98
CA TRP A 191 12.61 8.98 4.43
C TRP A 191 12.20 7.61 4.95
N ARG A 192 12.96 7.14 5.92
CA ARG A 192 12.64 6.00 6.77
C ARG A 192 12.21 6.51 8.14
N PRO A 193 10.90 6.80 8.34
CA PRO A 193 10.44 7.42 9.57
C PRO A 193 10.47 6.46 10.76
N GLU A 194 10.77 6.95 11.94
CA GLU A 194 10.48 6.28 13.19
C GLU A 194 8.97 6.28 13.47
N ILE A 195 8.51 5.31 14.25
CA ILE A 195 7.11 5.22 14.67
C ILE A 195 6.69 6.52 15.37
N GLY A 196 5.57 7.08 14.94
CA GLY A 196 5.04 8.33 15.47
C GLY A 196 5.63 9.60 14.85
N THR A 197 6.55 9.49 13.89
CA THR A 197 7.06 10.65 13.13
C THR A 197 5.92 11.36 12.39
N ARG A 198 5.92 12.69 12.46
CA ARG A 198 4.94 13.54 11.76
C ARG A 198 5.61 14.29 10.63
N PHE A 199 5.05 14.18 9.43
CA PHE A 199 5.48 14.94 8.26
C PHE A 199 4.51 16.06 7.95
N ARG A 200 5.03 17.18 7.44
CA ARG A 200 4.24 18.26 6.87
C ARG A 200 4.72 18.50 5.45
N PHE A 201 3.88 18.20 4.48
CA PHE A 201 4.16 18.41 3.08
C PHE A 201 3.52 19.70 2.57
N PRO A 202 4.24 20.52 1.80
CA PRO A 202 3.62 21.67 1.17
C PRO A 202 2.67 21.22 0.06
N VAL A 203 1.43 21.70 0.11
CA VAL A 203 0.46 21.52 -0.98
C VAL A 203 0.88 22.44 -2.12
N ARG A 204 1.33 21.87 -3.23
CA ARG A 204 1.75 22.60 -4.43
C ARG A 204 1.07 22.00 -5.65
N PRO A 205 0.63 22.83 -6.63
CA PRO A 205 0.10 22.32 -7.87
C PRO A 205 1.06 21.33 -8.51
N ARG A 206 0.53 20.23 -9.02
CA ARG A 206 1.27 19.22 -9.75
C ARG A 206 0.46 18.83 -11.00
N ARG A 207 1.10 18.98 -12.11
CA ARG A 207 0.59 18.54 -13.41
C ARG A 207 1.21 17.21 -13.80
#